data_18b93a2d740adea75e54807976add589
#
_entry.id   18b93a2d740adea75e54807976add589
#
_cell.length_a   1.000
_cell.length_b   1.000
_cell.length_c   1.000
_cell.angle_alpha   90.00
_cell.angle_beta   90.00
_cell.angle_gamma   90.00
#
_symmetry.space_group_name_H-M   'P 1'
#
loop_
_entity.id
_entity.type
_entity.pdbx_description
1 polymer ?
#
loop_
_entity_poly.entity_id
_entity_poly.type
_entity_poly.pdbx_seq_one_letter_code
_entity_poly.pdbx_strand_id
1 'polypeptide(L)'
;MLIRFKKKRLKILYIFFVFLSLTLFFFSTDKAEARAFSINNIEISKPFEMNFDKNKVIDEGFTKAFFELISLITISSDREKIKNIKLNQIKGMIDSFSIKEEKFINEIYYVNLGVSFNKKKIYNYLEKKNIFPSTPVEKKLLFLPIIIDENKKDLLVFSNNEFF
;
A
#
# COMPACT_ATOMS: atom_id res chain seq x y z
N MET A 1 -3.58 -41.09 -46.98
CA MET A 1 -4.58 -40.10 -46.52
C MET A 1 -4.44 -39.81 -45.03
N LEU A 2 -4.13 -40.75 -44.16
CA LEU A 2 -4.02 -40.59 -42.69
C LEU A 2 -2.90 -39.64 -42.20
N ILE A 3 -1.77 -39.53 -42.88
CA ILE A 3 -0.61 -38.72 -42.46
C ILE A 3 -0.90 -37.19 -42.57
N ARG A 4 -1.75 -36.77 -43.53
CA ARG A 4 -2.13 -35.37 -43.72
C ARG A 4 -3.04 -34.87 -42.61
N PHE A 5 -3.89 -35.74 -42.03
CA PHE A 5 -4.78 -35.39 -40.93
C PHE A 5 -4.02 -35.22 -39.60
N LYS A 6 -2.98 -36.03 -39.32
CA LYS A 6 -2.15 -35.87 -38.13
C LYS A 6 -1.38 -34.55 -38.13
N LYS A 7 -0.82 -34.10 -39.26
CA LYS A 7 -0.11 -32.81 -39.36
C LYS A 7 -1.03 -31.59 -39.13
N LYS A 8 -2.29 -31.64 -39.60
CA LYS A 8 -3.24 -30.55 -39.35
C LYS A 8 -3.62 -30.45 -37.87
N ARG A 9 -3.87 -31.57 -37.20
CA ARG A 9 -4.19 -31.58 -35.75
C ARG A 9 -3.01 -31.09 -34.92
N LEU A 10 -1.78 -31.44 -35.28
CA LEU A 10 -0.59 -30.96 -34.57
C LEU A 10 -0.38 -29.45 -34.71
N LYS A 11 -0.66 -28.86 -35.87
CA LYS A 11 -0.60 -27.42 -36.09
C LYS A 11 -1.66 -26.67 -35.28
N ILE A 12 -2.88 -27.18 -35.19
CA ILE A 12 -3.96 -26.58 -34.39
C ILE A 12 -3.62 -26.64 -32.92
N LEU A 13 -3.05 -27.75 -32.44
CA LEU A 13 -2.63 -27.88 -31.04
C LEU A 13 -1.48 -26.91 -30.71
N TYR A 14 -0.54 -26.70 -31.61
CA TYR A 14 0.55 -25.73 -31.43
C TYR A 14 0.03 -24.30 -31.38
N ILE A 15 -0.89 -23.92 -32.26
CA ILE A 15 -1.52 -22.57 -32.26
C ILE A 15 -2.31 -22.34 -30.96
N PHE A 16 -3.04 -23.35 -30.49
CA PHE A 16 -3.75 -23.30 -29.22
C PHE A 16 -2.81 -23.10 -28.02
N PHE A 17 -1.67 -23.79 -28.01
CA PHE A 17 -0.67 -23.67 -26.94
C PHE A 17 0.02 -22.29 -26.94
N VAL A 18 0.31 -21.75 -28.13
CA VAL A 18 0.86 -20.38 -28.29
C VAL A 18 -0.15 -19.34 -27.83
N PHE A 19 -1.42 -19.51 -28.18
CA PHE A 19 -2.48 -18.60 -27.75
C PHE A 19 -2.70 -18.65 -26.22
N LEU A 20 -2.67 -19.85 -25.64
CA LEU A 20 -2.78 -20.05 -24.20
C LEU A 20 -1.59 -19.46 -23.45
N SER A 21 -0.35 -19.57 -23.97
CA SER A 21 0.83 -18.96 -23.35
C SER A 21 0.79 -17.43 -23.44
N LEU A 22 0.26 -16.86 -24.52
CA LEU A 22 0.12 -15.44 -24.71
C LEU A 22 -0.91 -14.84 -23.72
N THR A 23 -2.03 -15.53 -23.48
CA THR A 23 -3.05 -15.08 -22.52
C THR A 23 -2.52 -15.10 -21.09
N LEU A 24 -1.69 -16.08 -20.70
CA LEU A 24 -1.07 -16.14 -19.37
C LEU A 24 -0.09 -14.98 -19.12
N PHE A 25 0.55 -14.45 -20.16
CA PHE A 25 1.48 -13.33 -20.05
C PHE A 25 0.77 -12.00 -19.72
N PHE A 26 -0.47 -11.81 -20.18
CA PHE A 26 -1.24 -10.60 -19.93
C PHE A 26 -1.84 -10.48 -18.51
N PHE A 27 -1.89 -11.59 -17.76
CA PHE A 27 -2.47 -11.57 -16.39
C PHE A 27 -1.47 -11.20 -15.28
N SER A 28 -0.21 -10.91 -15.60
CA SER A 28 0.85 -10.80 -14.57
C SER A 28 1.21 -9.38 -14.14
N THR A 29 0.65 -8.32 -14.75
CA THR A 29 1.20 -6.96 -14.58
C THR A 29 0.47 -6.06 -13.59
N ASP A 30 -0.75 -6.38 -13.15
CA ASP A 30 -1.56 -5.46 -12.36
C ASP A 30 -1.32 -5.50 -10.84
N LYS A 31 -0.62 -6.52 -10.32
CA LYS A 31 -0.49 -6.71 -8.88
C LYS A 31 0.45 -5.73 -8.17
N ALA A 32 1.42 -5.17 -8.86
CA ALA A 32 2.40 -4.25 -8.24
C ALA A 32 1.82 -2.84 -8.05
N GLU A 33 1.02 -2.35 -9.01
CA GLU A 33 0.38 -1.03 -8.91
C GLU A 33 -0.75 -0.98 -7.88
N ALA A 34 -1.50 -2.07 -7.73
CA ALA A 34 -2.57 -2.16 -6.73
C ALA A 34 -2.06 -2.03 -5.29
N ARG A 35 -0.83 -2.50 -5.01
CA ARG A 35 -0.21 -2.40 -3.68
C ARG A 35 0.20 -0.96 -3.32
N ALA A 36 0.54 -0.14 -4.29
CA ALA A 36 1.00 1.23 -4.05
C ALA A 36 -0.11 2.16 -3.51
N PHE A 37 -1.38 1.80 -3.71
CA PHE A 37 -2.56 2.56 -3.26
C PHE A 37 -3.33 1.86 -2.15
N SER A 38 -2.71 0.88 -1.48
CA SER A 38 -3.28 0.18 -0.34
C SER A 38 -2.42 0.40 0.90
N ILE A 39 -3.02 0.94 1.94
CA ILE A 39 -2.41 1.12 3.25
C ILE A 39 -2.91 0.02 4.17
N ASN A 40 -1.99 -0.70 4.74
CA ASN A 40 -2.27 -1.83 5.62
C ASN A 40 -1.82 -1.52 7.04
N ASN A 41 -2.40 -2.24 8.01
CA ASN A 41 -2.04 -2.14 9.43
C ASN A 41 -2.30 -0.76 10.05
N ILE A 42 -3.44 -0.17 9.69
CA ILE A 42 -3.94 1.04 10.36
C ILE A 42 -4.54 0.63 11.69
N GLU A 43 -3.79 0.83 12.75
CA GLU A 43 -4.21 0.53 14.11
C GLU A 43 -4.86 1.75 14.75
N ILE A 44 -6.03 1.52 15.35
CA ILE A 44 -6.76 2.52 16.14
C ILE A 44 -7.25 1.86 17.41
N SER A 45 -7.13 2.60 18.50
CA SER A 45 -7.67 2.23 19.80
C SER A 45 -8.50 3.37 20.37
N LYS A 46 -9.66 3.03 20.93
CA LYS A 46 -10.58 4.00 21.58
C LYS A 46 -11.18 3.42 22.85
N PRO A 47 -11.35 4.22 23.90
CA PRO A 47 -12.12 3.81 25.05
C PRO A 47 -13.54 3.41 24.63
N PHE A 48 -14.07 2.36 25.24
CA PHE A 48 -15.43 1.91 25.03
C PHE A 48 -16.32 2.56 26.09
N GLU A 49 -16.78 3.76 25.76
CA GLU A 49 -17.64 4.56 26.63
C GLU A 49 -19.10 4.51 26.15
N MET A 50 -20.02 5.11 26.94
CA MET A 50 -21.46 5.11 26.63
C MET A 50 -21.78 5.70 25.24
N ASN A 51 -20.93 6.57 24.71
CA ASN A 51 -21.08 7.20 23.40
C ASN A 51 -20.17 6.57 22.32
N PHE A 52 -19.68 5.35 22.53
CA PHE A 52 -18.84 4.65 21.56
C PHE A 52 -19.60 4.41 20.26
N ASP A 53 -18.96 4.78 19.16
CA ASP A 53 -19.48 4.59 17.81
C ASP A 53 -18.37 3.95 16.94
N LYS A 54 -18.54 2.67 16.64
CA LYS A 54 -17.62 1.91 15.80
C LYS A 54 -17.40 2.56 14.42
N ASN A 55 -18.44 3.15 13.84
CA ASN A 55 -18.32 3.79 12.53
C ASN A 55 -17.40 5.00 12.58
N LYS A 56 -17.44 5.78 13.67
CA LYS A 56 -16.51 6.91 13.86
C LYS A 56 -15.05 6.44 13.97
N VAL A 57 -14.81 5.30 14.63
CA VAL A 57 -13.47 4.72 14.72
C VAL A 57 -12.96 4.27 13.36
N ILE A 58 -13.82 3.62 12.55
CA ILE A 58 -13.49 3.24 11.18
C ILE A 58 -13.24 4.47 10.30
N ASP A 59 -14.03 5.52 10.46
CA ASP A 59 -13.89 6.79 9.75
C ASP A 59 -12.56 7.52 10.07
N GLU A 60 -12.12 7.43 11.31
CA GLU A 60 -10.79 7.89 11.73
C GLU A 60 -9.70 7.06 11.04
N GLY A 61 -9.92 5.73 10.91
CA GLY A 61 -9.03 4.84 10.18
C GLY A 61 -8.90 5.20 8.71
N PHE A 62 -9.99 5.53 8.05
CA PHE A 62 -9.95 6.01 6.67
C PHE A 62 -9.17 7.31 6.53
N THR A 63 -9.34 8.22 7.48
CA THR A 63 -8.62 9.49 7.50
C THR A 63 -7.13 9.26 7.70
N LYS A 64 -6.73 8.42 8.66
CA LYS A 64 -5.34 8.06 8.93
C LYS A 64 -4.71 7.38 7.72
N ALA A 65 -5.38 6.40 7.12
CA ALA A 65 -4.92 5.70 5.92
C ALA A 65 -4.72 6.66 4.73
N PHE A 66 -5.65 7.62 4.54
CA PHE A 66 -5.53 8.61 3.48
C PHE A 66 -4.29 9.48 3.67
N PHE A 67 -4.07 10.05 4.85
CA PHE A 67 -2.89 10.88 5.10
C PHE A 67 -1.58 10.08 5.02
N GLU A 68 -1.58 8.82 5.41
CA GLU A 68 -0.44 7.93 5.24
C GLU A 68 -0.14 7.71 3.76
N LEU A 69 -1.16 7.37 2.93
CA LEU A 69 -0.99 7.27 1.48
C LEU A 69 -0.41 8.56 0.88
N ILE A 70 -1.01 9.70 1.23
CA ILE A 70 -0.55 11.00 0.73
C ILE A 70 0.90 11.26 1.12
N SER A 71 1.31 10.85 2.32
CA SER A 71 2.70 11.00 2.76
C SER A 71 3.70 10.20 1.95
N LEU A 72 3.26 9.10 1.35
CA LEU A 72 4.10 8.24 0.51
C LEU A 72 4.23 8.75 -0.93
N ILE A 73 3.20 9.44 -1.43
CA ILE A 73 3.12 9.83 -2.85
C ILE A 73 3.30 11.33 -3.10
N THR A 74 3.42 12.15 -2.06
CA THR A 74 3.60 13.60 -2.20
C THR A 74 4.77 14.12 -1.37
N ILE A 75 5.34 15.24 -1.78
CA ILE A 75 6.35 15.97 -1.00
C ILE A 75 5.71 16.69 0.19
N SER A 76 6.51 16.92 1.23
CA SER A 76 6.02 17.50 2.50
C SER A 76 5.39 18.89 2.34
N SER A 77 5.92 19.74 1.44
CA SER A 77 5.36 21.08 1.17
C SER A 77 3.94 21.06 0.61
N ASP A 78 3.54 20.00 -0.08
CA ASP A 78 2.22 19.90 -0.70
C ASP A 78 1.14 19.36 0.26
N ARG A 79 1.55 18.75 1.38
CA ARG A 79 0.62 18.17 2.37
C ARG A 79 -0.28 19.23 3.01
N GLU A 80 0.22 20.46 3.19
CA GLU A 80 -0.55 21.58 3.71
C GLU A 80 -1.78 21.92 2.85
N LYS A 81 -1.68 21.75 1.52
CA LYS A 81 -2.78 22.02 0.58
C LYS A 81 -3.98 21.09 0.76
N ILE A 82 -3.78 19.95 1.41
CA ILE A 82 -4.79 18.88 1.54
C ILE A 82 -5.21 18.59 2.98
N LYS A 83 -4.62 19.21 3.98
CA LYS A 83 -4.94 18.93 5.38
C LYS A 83 -6.43 19.13 5.76
N ASN A 84 -7.14 20.00 5.04
CA ASN A 84 -8.56 20.31 5.29
C ASN A 84 -9.54 19.48 4.44
N ILE A 85 -9.13 18.31 3.97
CA ILE A 85 -10.02 17.43 3.21
C ILE A 85 -11.17 16.93 4.08
N LYS A 86 -12.38 16.89 3.51
CA LYS A 86 -13.56 16.37 4.22
C LYS A 86 -13.61 14.84 4.15
N LEU A 87 -14.05 14.20 5.22
CA LEU A 87 -14.19 12.74 5.31
C LEU A 87 -14.98 12.13 4.13
N ASN A 88 -16.07 12.77 3.71
CA ASN A 88 -16.85 12.27 2.57
C ASN A 88 -16.05 12.24 1.25
N GLN A 89 -15.10 13.14 1.07
CA GLN A 89 -14.21 13.12 -0.09
C GLN A 89 -13.23 11.94 0.02
N ILE A 90 -12.69 11.68 1.21
CA ILE A 90 -11.83 10.51 1.47
C ILE A 90 -12.59 9.22 1.18
N LYS A 91 -13.80 9.05 1.76
CA LYS A 91 -14.66 7.88 1.50
C LYS A 91 -14.96 7.69 0.01
N GLY A 92 -15.18 8.77 -0.72
CA GLY A 92 -15.40 8.71 -2.16
C GLY A 92 -14.21 8.20 -2.98
N MET A 93 -12.99 8.23 -2.41
CA MET A 93 -11.77 7.72 -3.05
C MET A 93 -11.39 6.31 -2.63
N ILE A 94 -12.06 5.72 -1.64
CA ILE A 94 -11.85 4.33 -1.21
C ILE A 94 -12.51 3.39 -2.23
N ASP A 95 -11.79 2.36 -2.64
CA ASP A 95 -12.32 1.25 -3.43
C ASP A 95 -12.82 0.11 -2.54
N SER A 96 -12.03 -0.23 -1.52
CA SER A 96 -12.37 -1.28 -0.55
C SER A 96 -11.63 -1.09 0.76
N PHE A 97 -12.12 -1.70 1.81
CA PHE A 97 -11.41 -1.80 3.08
C PHE A 97 -11.65 -3.17 3.72
N SER A 98 -10.78 -3.55 4.63
CA SER A 98 -10.90 -4.79 5.40
C SER A 98 -10.55 -4.53 6.86
N ILE A 99 -11.28 -5.18 7.75
CA ILE A 99 -10.93 -5.27 9.17
C ILE A 99 -10.10 -6.54 9.32
N LYS A 100 -8.80 -6.38 9.62
CA LYS A 100 -7.88 -7.50 9.79
C LYS A 100 -7.96 -8.09 11.18
N GLU A 101 -8.13 -7.23 12.16
CA GLU A 101 -8.22 -7.59 13.55
C GLU A 101 -9.15 -6.63 14.27
N GLU A 102 -9.97 -7.18 15.16
CA GLU A 102 -10.88 -6.43 16.01
C GLU A 102 -10.84 -7.06 17.40
N LYS A 103 -10.57 -6.26 18.43
CA LYS A 103 -10.46 -6.71 19.81
C LYS A 103 -11.11 -5.72 20.76
N PHE A 104 -11.65 -6.28 21.85
CA PHE A 104 -12.13 -5.51 22.97
C PHE A 104 -11.43 -6.01 24.25
N ILE A 105 -10.56 -5.20 24.83
CA ILE A 105 -9.73 -5.58 25.97
C ILE A 105 -9.66 -4.41 26.94
N ASN A 106 -9.97 -4.65 28.22
CA ASN A 106 -9.89 -3.64 29.28
C ASN A 106 -10.61 -2.34 28.96
N GLU A 107 -11.87 -2.45 28.51
CA GLU A 107 -12.70 -1.30 28.12
C GLU A 107 -12.12 -0.46 26.97
N ILE A 108 -11.18 -0.99 26.22
CA ILE A 108 -10.62 -0.37 25.04
C ILE A 108 -10.98 -1.22 23.81
N TYR A 109 -11.52 -0.57 22.80
CA TYR A 109 -11.74 -1.15 21.49
C TYR A 109 -10.50 -0.93 20.62
N TYR A 110 -9.98 -2.02 20.06
CA TYR A 110 -8.84 -2.04 19.14
C TYR A 110 -9.30 -2.54 17.78
N VAL A 111 -8.86 -1.88 16.73
CA VAL A 111 -9.11 -2.32 15.36
C VAL A 111 -7.88 -2.10 14.50
N ASN A 112 -7.60 -3.09 13.64
CA ASN A 112 -6.57 -3.01 12.59
C ASN A 112 -7.26 -3.07 11.23
N LEU A 113 -7.05 -2.04 10.41
CA LEU A 113 -7.69 -1.86 9.11
C LEU A 113 -6.66 -1.95 7.98
N GLY A 114 -7.12 -2.49 6.85
CA GLY A 114 -6.49 -2.30 5.55
C GLY A 114 -7.42 -1.48 4.66
N VAL A 115 -6.92 -0.45 3.99
CA VAL A 115 -7.70 0.43 3.13
C VAL A 115 -7.05 0.53 1.76
N SER A 116 -7.82 0.26 0.72
CA SER A 116 -7.41 0.38 -0.68
C SER A 116 -8.10 1.56 -1.34
N PHE A 117 -7.31 2.43 -1.95
CA PHE A 117 -7.80 3.64 -2.61
C PHE A 117 -7.79 3.50 -4.13
N ASN A 118 -8.75 4.16 -4.77
CA ASN A 118 -8.82 4.29 -6.21
C ASN A 118 -7.74 5.24 -6.72
N LYS A 119 -6.74 4.70 -7.41
CA LYS A 119 -5.61 5.47 -7.97
C LYS A 119 -6.07 6.67 -8.79
N LYS A 120 -7.03 6.46 -9.71
CA LYS A 120 -7.53 7.51 -10.60
C LYS A 120 -8.23 8.64 -9.83
N LYS A 121 -9.02 8.28 -8.81
CA LYS A 121 -9.70 9.29 -7.96
C LYS A 121 -8.71 10.08 -7.12
N ILE A 122 -7.68 9.41 -6.56
CA ILE A 122 -6.60 10.07 -5.82
C ILE A 122 -5.85 11.06 -6.73
N TYR A 123 -5.43 10.62 -7.93
CA TYR A 123 -4.72 11.48 -8.86
C TYR A 123 -5.57 12.67 -9.30
N ASN A 124 -6.82 12.46 -9.66
CA ASN A 124 -7.73 13.54 -10.01
C ASN A 124 -7.95 14.54 -8.88
N TYR A 125 -7.95 14.08 -7.62
CA TYR A 125 -8.06 14.96 -6.47
C TYR A 125 -6.78 15.80 -6.28
N LEU A 126 -5.60 15.19 -6.40
CA LEU A 126 -4.31 15.87 -6.26
C LEU A 126 -4.09 16.88 -7.40
N GLU A 127 -4.42 16.52 -8.63
CA GLU A 127 -4.33 17.40 -9.79
C GLU A 127 -5.16 18.68 -9.62
N LYS A 128 -6.40 18.56 -9.11
CA LYS A 128 -7.25 19.73 -8.77
C LYS A 128 -6.63 20.65 -7.72
N LYS A 129 -5.66 20.17 -6.97
CA LYS A 129 -4.90 20.93 -5.95
C LYS A 129 -3.53 21.40 -6.47
N ASN A 130 -3.23 21.18 -7.77
CA ASN A 130 -1.92 21.42 -8.37
C ASN A 130 -0.80 20.67 -7.64
N ILE A 131 -1.06 19.41 -7.28
CA ILE A 131 -0.10 18.49 -6.66
C ILE A 131 0.20 17.37 -7.63
N PHE A 132 1.48 17.14 -7.92
CA PHE A 132 1.93 16.08 -8.80
C PHE A 132 2.48 14.92 -7.95
N PRO A 133 1.73 13.81 -7.82
CA PRO A 133 2.17 12.68 -7.03
C PRO A 133 3.33 11.94 -7.70
N SER A 134 4.24 11.43 -6.88
CA SER A 134 5.25 10.47 -7.32
C SER A 134 4.79 9.06 -7.00
N THR A 135 5.04 8.11 -7.88
CA THR A 135 4.83 6.69 -7.56
C THR A 135 5.86 6.25 -6.53
N PRO A 136 5.46 5.60 -5.43
CA PRO A 136 6.43 5.03 -4.50
C PRO A 136 7.33 4.05 -5.24
N VAL A 137 8.62 4.26 -5.17
CA VAL A 137 9.62 3.34 -5.73
C VAL A 137 10.27 2.62 -4.57
N GLU A 138 10.26 1.29 -4.63
CA GLU A 138 10.97 0.47 -3.65
C GLU A 138 12.47 0.77 -3.74
N LYS A 139 13.05 1.26 -2.64
CA LYS A 139 14.48 1.56 -2.56
C LYS A 139 15.13 0.59 -1.58
N LYS A 140 16.23 -0.01 -2.01
CA LYS A 140 17.12 -0.73 -1.09
C LYS A 140 18.06 0.29 -0.45
N LEU A 141 18.01 0.38 0.87
CA LEU A 141 18.90 1.24 1.65
C LEU A 141 19.89 0.35 2.39
N LEU A 142 21.16 0.71 2.32
CA LEU A 142 22.18 0.18 3.22
C LEU A 142 22.28 1.12 4.41
N PHE A 143 21.91 0.64 5.58
CA PHE A 143 22.12 1.35 6.84
C PHE A 143 23.40 0.84 7.48
N LEU A 144 24.38 1.72 7.64
CA LEU A 144 25.65 1.42 8.29
C LEU A 144 25.77 2.27 9.55
N PRO A 145 25.42 1.76 10.74
CA PRO A 145 25.62 2.48 11.98
C PRO A 145 27.11 2.52 12.32
N ILE A 146 27.62 3.70 12.67
CA ILE A 146 28.98 3.93 13.11
C ILE A 146 28.92 4.54 14.50
N ILE A 147 29.57 3.90 15.48
CA ILE A 147 29.72 4.45 16.82
C ILE A 147 31.12 5.06 16.93
N ILE A 148 31.19 6.31 17.36
CA ILE A 148 32.42 7.01 17.63
C ILE A 148 32.57 7.10 19.16
N ASP A 149 33.56 6.40 19.73
CA ASP A 149 33.93 6.54 21.13
C ASP A 149 34.95 7.71 21.25
N GLU A 150 34.44 8.85 21.68
CA GLU A 150 35.26 10.07 21.82
C GLU A 150 36.38 9.93 22.87
N ASN A 151 36.18 9.08 23.89
CA ASN A 151 37.14 8.86 24.97
C ASN A 151 38.32 8.00 24.50
N LYS A 152 38.02 6.99 23.69
CA LYS A 152 39.05 6.06 23.16
C LYS A 152 39.57 6.45 21.80
N LYS A 153 38.97 7.47 21.15
CA LYS A 153 39.24 7.85 19.76
C LYS A 153 39.15 6.66 18.80
N ASP A 154 38.22 5.77 19.09
CA ASP A 154 38.02 4.52 18.36
C ASP A 154 36.73 4.59 17.53
N LEU A 155 36.73 3.90 16.41
CA LEU A 155 35.62 3.85 15.48
C LEU A 155 35.10 2.43 15.42
N LEU A 156 33.90 2.19 15.97
CA LEU A 156 33.31 0.87 16.02
C LEU A 156 32.39 0.64 14.83
N VAL A 157 32.76 -0.33 14.01
CA VAL A 157 32.04 -0.71 12.79
C VAL A 157 31.79 -2.22 12.82
N PHE A 158 30.60 -2.66 12.37
CA PHE A 158 30.24 -4.10 12.30
C PHE A 158 30.30 -4.83 13.65
N SER A 159 31.11 -5.89 13.73
CA SER A 159 31.12 -6.84 14.86
C SER A 159 31.38 -6.23 16.24
N ASN A 160 31.99 -5.07 16.30
CA ASN A 160 32.25 -4.36 17.56
C ASN A 160 31.20 -3.28 17.86
N ASN A 161 30.12 -3.26 17.10
CA ASN A 161 29.05 -2.30 17.22
C ASN A 161 27.80 -3.00 17.73
N GLU A 162 27.21 -2.52 18.82
CA GLU A 162 26.02 -3.11 19.47
C GLU A 162 24.74 -3.06 18.63
N PHE A 163 24.76 -2.38 17.47
CA PHE A 163 23.65 -2.36 16.53
C PHE A 163 23.68 -3.52 15.52
N PHE A 164 24.67 -4.41 15.55
CA PHE A 164 24.79 -5.58 14.68
C PHE A 164 24.75 -6.91 15.46
#